data_1f534e0834f01857448a033c63b3f5e7
#
_entry.id   1f534e0834f01857448a033c63b3f5e7
#
_cell.length_a   1.000
_cell.length_b   1.000
_cell.length_c   1.000
_cell.angle_alpha   90.00
_cell.angle_beta   90.00
_cell.angle_gamma   90.00
#
_symmetry.space_group_name_H-M   'P 1'
#
loop_
_entity.id
_entity.type
_entity.pdbx_description
1 polymer ?
#
loop_
_entity_poly.entity_id
_entity_poly.type
_entity_poly.pdbx_seq_one_letter_code
_entity_poly.pdbx_strand_id
1 'polypeptide(L)'
;MPATSAGMTIAGTMFFILAKILGFFSMPSNVLMALGLVGVALTASRFARAGRRIAGTALILLGVAGWSPFGNAIILPLEERFPAWDAARGAPAGIISLGGALDTVVSPVRGEVALNEAAERMTAIAELARRFPDARIVFSGGSGRIIFDGVSEASLAARLFASFGIAKERIALEDKSRDTDENGRFTKELVQPKMGERWLLVTSAHHMPRAVGVFRAAGFPVEAFPVDYRTRGAIDLLRPFATLGDGLRRTDTAMREWVGLLIYRMVGRTDELFPAP
;
A
#
# COMPACT_ATOMS: atom_id res chain seq x y z
N MET A 1 2.32 -34.13 18.68
CA MET A 1 2.62 -33.03 19.61
C MET A 1 2.18 -31.75 18.93
N PRO A 2 1.27 -30.94 19.48
CA PRO A 2 0.87 -29.69 18.85
C PRO A 2 2.00 -28.66 19.01
N ALA A 3 2.40 -28.07 17.89
CA ALA A 3 3.35 -26.96 17.85
C ALA A 3 2.74 -25.76 18.60
N THR A 4 3.40 -25.33 19.65
CA THR A 4 3.11 -24.12 20.42
C THR A 4 3.13 -22.91 19.52
N SER A 5 1.97 -22.25 19.40
CA SER A 5 1.85 -20.90 18.83
C SER A 5 2.81 -19.97 19.57
N ALA A 6 3.80 -19.45 18.86
CA ALA A 6 4.71 -18.44 19.42
C ALA A 6 3.86 -17.23 19.83
N GLY A 7 3.72 -17.01 21.11
CA GLY A 7 2.94 -15.93 21.70
C GLY A 7 3.47 -14.58 21.22
N MET A 8 2.62 -13.85 20.52
CA MET A 8 2.84 -12.45 20.23
C MET A 8 3.01 -11.73 21.57
N THR A 9 4.12 -11.05 21.80
CA THR A 9 4.32 -10.30 23.05
C THR A 9 3.21 -9.25 23.18
N ILE A 10 2.73 -9.00 24.41
CA ILE A 10 1.67 -8.00 24.68
C ILE A 10 2.00 -6.65 24.02
N ALA A 11 3.27 -6.26 24.02
CA ALA A 11 3.76 -5.05 23.33
C ALA A 11 3.54 -5.10 21.80
N GLY A 12 3.73 -6.24 21.16
CA GLY A 12 3.49 -6.40 19.71
C GLY A 12 2.00 -6.33 19.36
N THR A 13 1.13 -6.89 20.20
CA THR A 13 -0.32 -6.81 20.03
C THR A 13 -0.82 -5.37 20.22
N MET A 14 -0.36 -4.69 21.26
CA MET A 14 -0.72 -3.29 21.51
C MET A 14 -0.25 -2.37 20.38
N PHE A 15 0.97 -2.55 19.88
CA PHE A 15 1.49 -1.79 18.74
C PHE A 15 0.62 -2.01 17.49
N PHE A 16 0.25 -3.25 17.21
CA PHE A 16 -0.58 -3.59 16.05
C PHE A 16 -1.98 -2.95 16.15
N ILE A 17 -2.64 -3.02 17.31
CA ILE A 17 -3.94 -2.39 17.55
C ILE A 17 -3.83 -0.86 17.42
N LEU A 18 -2.80 -0.26 18.03
CA LEU A 18 -2.56 1.17 17.96
C LEU A 18 -2.30 1.63 16.52
N ALA A 19 -1.51 0.87 15.75
CA ALA A 19 -1.26 1.14 14.34
C ALA A 19 -2.56 1.10 13.51
N LYS A 20 -3.49 0.20 13.82
CA LYS A 20 -4.80 0.14 13.14
C LYS A 20 -5.71 1.30 13.51
N ILE A 21 -5.74 1.69 14.79
CA ILE A 21 -6.49 2.87 15.24
C ILE A 21 -5.92 4.14 14.59
N LEU A 22 -4.59 4.30 14.61
CA LEU A 22 -3.92 5.42 13.94
C LEU A 22 -4.17 5.37 12.42
N GLY A 23 -4.19 4.19 11.82
CA GLY A 23 -4.54 3.99 10.42
C GLY A 23 -5.96 4.47 10.08
N PHE A 24 -6.94 4.24 10.97
CA PHE A 24 -8.29 4.77 10.80
C PHE A 24 -8.32 6.31 10.83
N PHE A 25 -7.60 6.91 11.78
CA PHE A 25 -7.48 8.37 11.90
C PHE A 25 -6.52 9.00 10.89
N SER A 26 -5.72 8.23 10.20
CA SER A 26 -4.90 8.74 9.09
C SER A 26 -5.71 9.01 7.81
N MET A 27 -6.98 8.59 7.78
CA MET A 27 -7.90 8.84 6.68
C MET A 27 -8.72 10.11 6.97
N PRO A 28 -8.51 11.21 6.24
CA PRO A 28 -9.25 12.46 6.43
C PRO A 28 -10.77 12.29 6.37
N SER A 29 -11.27 11.42 5.49
CA SER A 29 -12.71 11.16 5.37
C SER A 29 -13.32 10.67 6.69
N ASN A 30 -12.65 9.76 7.40
CA ASN A 30 -13.10 9.22 8.68
C ASN A 30 -13.10 10.30 9.78
N VAL A 31 -12.03 11.09 9.84
CA VAL A 31 -11.89 12.17 10.84
C VAL A 31 -12.96 13.24 10.61
N LEU A 32 -13.11 13.68 9.37
CA LEU A 32 -14.08 14.72 9.03
C LEU A 32 -15.53 14.25 9.25
N MET A 33 -15.83 12.99 8.92
CA MET A 33 -17.13 12.40 9.21
C MET A 33 -17.41 12.34 10.72
N ALA A 34 -16.43 11.87 11.51
CA ALA A 34 -16.58 11.82 12.97
C ALA A 34 -16.77 13.22 13.58
N LEU A 35 -15.99 14.21 13.13
CA LEU A 35 -16.14 15.60 13.56
C LEU A 35 -17.51 16.17 13.16
N GLY A 36 -17.99 15.87 11.97
CA GLY A 36 -19.32 16.26 11.50
C GLY A 36 -20.42 15.71 12.42
N LEU A 37 -20.36 14.41 12.75
CA LEU A 37 -21.33 13.76 13.65
C LEU A 37 -21.28 14.34 15.07
N VAL A 38 -20.09 14.58 15.60
CA VAL A 38 -19.92 15.27 16.90
C VAL A 38 -20.51 16.67 16.84
N GLY A 39 -20.24 17.42 15.77
CA GLY A 39 -20.82 18.74 15.55
C GLY A 39 -22.35 18.72 15.56
N VAL A 40 -22.96 17.76 14.85
CA VAL A 40 -24.43 17.57 14.85
C VAL A 40 -24.95 17.25 16.24
N ALA A 41 -24.33 16.31 16.97
CA ALA A 41 -24.75 15.96 18.32
C ALA A 41 -24.68 17.17 19.28
N LEU A 42 -23.65 18.01 19.17
CA LEU A 42 -23.51 19.22 19.98
C LEU A 42 -24.62 20.27 19.70
N THR A 43 -25.29 20.23 18.54
CA THR A 43 -26.40 21.16 18.25
C THR A 43 -27.58 21.00 19.19
N ALA A 44 -27.76 19.81 19.77
CA ALA A 44 -28.81 19.52 20.76
C ALA A 44 -28.41 19.89 22.21
N SER A 45 -27.26 20.54 22.43
CA SER A 45 -26.72 20.88 23.75
C SER A 45 -26.55 22.40 23.92
N ARG A 46 -26.07 22.81 25.10
CA ARG A 46 -25.66 24.21 25.36
C ARG A 46 -24.56 24.72 24.40
N PHE A 47 -23.88 23.81 23.71
CA PHE A 47 -22.82 24.12 22.77
C PHE A 47 -23.32 24.20 21.30
N ALA A 48 -24.61 24.43 21.07
CA ALA A 48 -25.22 24.41 19.74
C ALA A 48 -24.51 25.32 18.70
N ARG A 49 -23.96 26.47 19.12
CA ARG A 49 -23.19 27.35 18.19
C ARG A 49 -21.90 26.71 17.72
N ALA A 50 -21.14 26.09 18.64
CA ALA A 50 -19.92 25.35 18.33
C ALA A 50 -20.25 24.14 17.46
N GLY A 51 -21.31 23.40 17.80
CA GLY A 51 -21.78 22.25 17.03
C GLY A 51 -22.05 22.60 15.55
N ARG A 52 -22.80 23.67 15.29
CA ARG A 52 -23.05 24.14 13.90
C ARG A 52 -21.76 24.52 13.15
N ARG A 53 -20.81 25.18 13.81
CA ARG A 53 -19.52 25.52 13.21
C ARG A 53 -18.70 24.27 12.87
N ILE A 54 -18.58 23.33 13.80
CA ILE A 54 -17.84 22.06 13.59
C ILE A 54 -18.49 21.28 12.44
N ALA A 55 -19.80 21.07 12.46
CA ALA A 55 -20.50 20.32 11.41
C ALA A 55 -20.36 21.01 10.03
N GLY A 56 -20.53 22.34 9.98
CA GLY A 56 -20.38 23.11 8.75
C GLY A 56 -18.95 23.05 8.20
N THR A 57 -17.93 23.20 9.05
CA THR A 57 -16.52 23.10 8.65
C THR A 57 -16.20 21.68 8.16
N ALA A 58 -16.63 20.64 8.87
CA ALA A 58 -16.42 19.25 8.46
C ALA A 58 -17.03 18.97 7.09
N LEU A 59 -18.26 19.45 6.84
CA LEU A 59 -18.94 19.29 5.55
C LEU A 59 -18.20 20.01 4.41
N ILE A 60 -17.74 21.25 4.64
CA ILE A 60 -16.98 22.02 3.64
C ILE A 60 -15.65 21.28 3.33
N LEU A 61 -14.93 20.82 4.36
CA LEU A 61 -13.68 20.10 4.15
C LEU A 61 -13.87 18.76 3.47
N LEU A 62 -14.96 18.03 3.75
CA LEU A 62 -15.34 16.82 2.99
C LEU A 62 -15.59 17.16 1.52
N GLY A 63 -16.30 18.25 1.24
CA GLY A 63 -16.53 18.72 -0.12
C GLY A 63 -15.22 19.08 -0.84
N VAL A 64 -14.33 19.80 -0.17
CA VAL A 64 -13.01 20.13 -0.73
C VAL A 64 -12.18 18.87 -0.98
N ALA A 65 -12.11 17.95 -0.01
CA ALA A 65 -11.35 16.72 -0.15
C ALA A 65 -11.91 15.76 -1.21
N GLY A 66 -13.24 15.80 -1.44
CA GLY A 66 -13.93 14.86 -2.32
C GLY A 66 -14.21 15.38 -3.73
N TRP A 67 -14.44 16.67 -3.93
CA TRP A 67 -14.75 17.20 -5.28
C TRP A 67 -13.61 17.99 -5.89
N SER A 68 -12.79 18.68 -5.09
CA SER A 68 -11.69 19.47 -5.63
C SER A 68 -10.50 18.58 -6.05
N PRO A 69 -9.54 19.11 -6.84
CA PRO A 69 -8.31 18.41 -7.19
C PRO A 69 -7.36 18.15 -6.01
N PHE A 70 -7.76 18.41 -4.77
CA PHE A 70 -6.90 18.29 -3.59
C PHE A 70 -6.26 16.91 -3.47
N GLY A 71 -7.04 15.83 -3.67
CA GLY A 71 -6.52 14.46 -3.65
C GLY A 71 -5.42 14.25 -4.70
N ASN A 72 -5.58 14.82 -5.91
CA ASN A 72 -4.55 14.78 -6.95
C ASN A 72 -3.29 15.57 -6.55
N ALA A 73 -3.47 16.74 -5.93
CA ALA A 73 -2.35 17.58 -5.51
C ALA A 73 -1.44 16.92 -4.46
N ILE A 74 -2.03 16.15 -3.54
CA ILE A 74 -1.24 15.50 -2.48
C ILE A 74 -0.71 14.11 -2.86
N ILE A 75 -1.30 13.42 -3.86
CA ILE A 75 -0.77 12.13 -4.32
C ILE A 75 0.32 12.29 -5.38
N LEU A 76 0.24 13.32 -6.22
CA LEU A 76 1.16 13.54 -7.32
C LEU A 76 2.65 13.55 -6.92
N PRO A 77 3.07 14.24 -5.85
CA PRO A 77 4.48 14.20 -5.43
C PRO A 77 4.97 12.80 -5.05
N LEU A 78 4.08 11.92 -4.56
CA LEU A 78 4.41 10.54 -4.27
C LEU A 78 4.62 9.73 -5.54
N GLU A 79 3.75 9.93 -6.54
CA GLU A 79 3.78 9.20 -7.81
C GLU A 79 4.95 9.61 -8.71
N GLU A 80 5.31 10.89 -8.69
CA GLU A 80 6.41 11.41 -9.51
C GLU A 80 7.79 11.28 -8.84
N ARG A 81 7.85 10.72 -7.63
CA ARG A 81 9.11 10.60 -6.88
C ARG A 81 10.09 9.65 -7.54
N PHE A 82 9.61 8.60 -8.19
CA PHE A 82 10.43 7.62 -8.90
C PHE A 82 10.10 7.64 -10.38
N PRO A 83 11.09 7.79 -11.25
CA PRO A 83 10.87 7.72 -12.69
C PRO A 83 10.49 6.31 -13.12
N ALA A 84 9.94 6.19 -14.34
CA ALA A 84 9.75 4.91 -14.98
C ALA A 84 11.09 4.15 -15.06
N TRP A 85 11.06 2.85 -14.83
CA TRP A 85 12.27 2.03 -14.85
C TRP A 85 12.87 1.98 -16.25
N ASP A 86 14.18 2.21 -16.32
CA ASP A 86 14.92 2.17 -17.59
C ASP A 86 15.30 0.73 -17.98
N ALA A 87 14.68 0.26 -19.03
CA ALA A 87 14.93 -1.08 -19.58
C ALA A 87 16.33 -1.27 -20.16
N ALA A 88 17.04 -0.21 -20.51
CA ALA A 88 18.42 -0.27 -21.02
C ALA A 88 19.41 -0.74 -19.93
N ARG A 89 19.01 -0.71 -18.68
CA ARG A 89 19.82 -1.22 -17.56
C ARG A 89 20.03 -2.74 -17.57
N GLY A 90 19.34 -3.48 -18.45
CA GLY A 90 19.47 -4.92 -18.62
C GLY A 90 18.55 -5.75 -17.72
N ALA A 91 18.63 -7.07 -17.83
CA ALA A 91 17.75 -7.99 -17.11
C ALA A 91 18.01 -7.97 -15.59
N PRO A 92 16.96 -7.93 -14.76
CA PRO A 92 17.09 -8.11 -13.32
C PRO A 92 17.29 -9.59 -12.95
N ALA A 93 17.92 -9.86 -11.83
CA ALA A 93 18.01 -11.21 -11.25
C ALA A 93 16.65 -11.66 -10.69
N GLY A 94 15.83 -10.71 -10.22
CA GLY A 94 14.50 -11.02 -9.75
C GLY A 94 13.57 -9.81 -9.71
N ILE A 95 12.29 -10.11 -9.55
CA ILE A 95 11.18 -9.15 -9.59
C ILE A 95 10.31 -9.43 -8.37
N ILE A 96 10.13 -8.43 -7.53
CA ILE A 96 9.34 -8.49 -6.30
C ILE A 96 8.04 -7.75 -6.53
N SER A 97 6.90 -8.42 -6.35
CA SER A 97 5.59 -7.79 -6.28
C SER A 97 5.14 -7.65 -4.84
N LEU A 98 4.85 -6.43 -4.40
CA LEU A 98 4.22 -6.23 -3.10
C LEU A 98 2.72 -6.52 -3.14
N GLY A 99 2.23 -7.13 -2.08
CA GLY A 99 0.82 -7.39 -1.84
C GLY A 99 -0.03 -6.12 -1.78
N GLY A 100 -1.34 -6.30 -1.64
CA GLY A 100 -2.35 -5.23 -1.61
C GLY A 100 -3.17 -5.10 -2.88
N ALA A 101 -3.00 -6.00 -3.87
CA ALA A 101 -3.75 -6.04 -5.12
C ALA A 101 -4.84 -7.13 -5.16
N LEU A 102 -4.78 -8.09 -4.25
CA LEU A 102 -5.64 -9.28 -4.25
C LEU A 102 -6.74 -9.16 -3.20
N ASP A 103 -7.98 -9.46 -3.58
CA ASP A 103 -9.10 -9.46 -2.64
C ASP A 103 -9.21 -10.82 -1.96
N THR A 104 -8.73 -10.89 -0.72
CA THR A 104 -8.73 -12.12 0.10
C THR A 104 -10.08 -12.44 0.73
N VAL A 105 -11.10 -11.59 0.57
CA VAL A 105 -12.46 -11.82 1.06
C VAL A 105 -13.34 -12.38 -0.05
N VAL A 106 -13.31 -11.76 -1.22
CA VAL A 106 -14.15 -12.15 -2.36
C VAL A 106 -13.63 -13.41 -3.03
N SER A 107 -12.31 -13.50 -3.22
CA SER A 107 -11.68 -14.60 -3.98
C SER A 107 -12.03 -16.01 -3.47
N PRO A 108 -11.92 -16.33 -2.16
CA PRO A 108 -12.21 -17.69 -1.68
C PRO A 108 -13.69 -18.05 -1.79
N VAL A 109 -14.59 -17.08 -1.67
CA VAL A 109 -16.04 -17.31 -1.73
C VAL A 109 -16.51 -17.51 -3.17
N ARG A 110 -15.93 -16.77 -4.11
CA ARG A 110 -16.29 -16.83 -5.53
C ARG A 110 -15.51 -17.86 -6.33
N GLY A 111 -14.45 -18.44 -5.76
CA GLY A 111 -13.61 -19.45 -6.42
C GLY A 111 -12.63 -18.90 -7.46
N GLU A 112 -12.65 -17.61 -7.71
CA GLU A 112 -11.80 -16.90 -8.66
C GLU A 112 -10.86 -15.92 -7.97
N VAL A 113 -9.78 -15.51 -8.63
CA VAL A 113 -8.88 -14.49 -8.09
C VAL A 113 -9.43 -13.10 -8.40
N ALA A 114 -10.06 -12.48 -7.41
CA ALA A 114 -10.53 -11.11 -7.50
C ALA A 114 -9.38 -10.12 -7.24
N LEU A 115 -9.27 -9.10 -8.10
CA LEU A 115 -8.31 -8.01 -7.96
C LEU A 115 -9.03 -6.72 -7.55
N ASN A 116 -8.33 -5.88 -6.83
CA ASN A 116 -8.78 -4.54 -6.49
C ASN A 116 -8.18 -3.48 -7.41
N GLU A 117 -8.27 -2.21 -7.03
CA GLU A 117 -7.76 -1.08 -7.81
C GLU A 117 -6.25 -1.13 -8.12
N ALA A 118 -5.46 -1.89 -7.35
CA ALA A 118 -4.02 -2.05 -7.56
C ALA A 118 -3.65 -3.23 -8.48
N ALA A 119 -4.60 -3.70 -9.30
CA ALA A 119 -4.44 -4.84 -10.22
C ALA A 119 -3.22 -4.72 -11.14
N GLU A 120 -2.80 -3.51 -11.48
CA GLU A 120 -1.63 -3.27 -12.33
C GLU A 120 -0.34 -3.86 -11.76
N ARG A 121 -0.22 -4.02 -10.44
CA ARG A 121 0.91 -4.74 -9.83
C ARG A 121 1.00 -6.17 -10.33
N MET A 122 -0.13 -6.83 -10.53
CA MET A 122 -0.20 -8.23 -10.97
C MET A 122 0.00 -8.36 -12.48
N THR A 123 -0.59 -7.47 -13.27
CA THR A 123 -0.42 -7.48 -14.73
C THR A 123 1.01 -7.11 -15.14
N ALA A 124 1.67 -6.22 -14.41
CA ALA A 124 3.09 -5.90 -14.61
C ALA A 124 3.98 -7.13 -14.39
N ILE A 125 3.67 -7.99 -13.42
CA ILE A 125 4.41 -9.25 -13.23
C ILE A 125 4.27 -10.16 -14.44
N ALA A 126 3.08 -10.27 -15.05
CA ALA A 126 2.89 -11.08 -16.26
C ALA A 126 3.74 -10.56 -17.43
N GLU A 127 3.83 -9.24 -17.60
CA GLU A 127 4.67 -8.61 -18.62
C GLU A 127 6.16 -8.84 -18.36
N LEU A 128 6.61 -8.52 -17.15
CA LEU A 128 8.01 -8.63 -16.74
C LEU A 128 8.51 -10.08 -16.76
N ALA A 129 7.67 -11.04 -16.34
CA ALA A 129 8.03 -12.47 -16.38
C ALA A 129 8.26 -13.00 -17.79
N ARG A 130 7.51 -12.48 -18.78
CA ARG A 130 7.72 -12.81 -20.22
C ARG A 130 8.94 -12.12 -20.77
N ARG A 131 9.18 -10.87 -20.38
CA ARG A 131 10.32 -10.08 -20.84
C ARG A 131 11.64 -10.60 -20.29
N PHE A 132 11.64 -11.10 -19.06
CA PHE A 132 12.81 -11.60 -18.35
C PHE A 132 12.57 -13.06 -17.89
N PRO A 133 12.70 -14.04 -18.83
CA PRO A 133 12.34 -15.43 -18.53
C PRO A 133 13.21 -16.07 -17.45
N ASP A 134 14.43 -15.57 -17.24
CA ASP A 134 15.36 -16.10 -16.22
C ASP A 134 15.21 -15.42 -14.86
N ALA A 135 14.46 -14.31 -14.77
CA ALA A 135 14.27 -13.59 -13.51
C ALA A 135 13.41 -14.41 -12.54
N ARG A 136 13.81 -14.42 -11.26
CA ARG A 136 12.99 -14.98 -10.17
C ARG A 136 11.81 -14.06 -9.90
N ILE A 137 10.64 -14.61 -9.66
CA ILE A 137 9.43 -13.86 -9.33
C ILE A 137 9.14 -14.06 -7.85
N VAL A 138 9.03 -12.98 -7.10
CA VAL A 138 8.72 -13.02 -5.66
C VAL A 138 7.42 -12.26 -5.43
N PHE A 139 6.48 -12.89 -4.75
CA PHE A 139 5.35 -12.18 -4.16
C PHE A 139 5.62 -12.00 -2.67
N SER A 140 5.48 -10.79 -2.16
CA SER A 140 5.63 -10.48 -0.74
C SER A 140 4.37 -9.79 -0.23
N GLY A 141 3.62 -10.49 0.60
CA GLY A 141 2.38 -10.02 1.18
C GLY A 141 1.67 -11.09 1.98
N GLY A 142 1.69 -10.96 3.28
CA GLY A 142 0.96 -11.82 4.20
C GLY A 142 -0.44 -11.28 4.53
N SER A 143 -0.99 -11.64 5.69
CA SER A 143 -2.27 -11.15 6.15
C SER A 143 -2.11 -10.00 7.17
N GLY A 144 -2.29 -8.77 6.71
CA GLY A 144 -2.37 -7.59 7.59
C GLY A 144 -3.75 -7.39 8.25
N ARG A 145 -4.65 -8.38 8.23
CA ARG A 145 -6.04 -8.26 8.75
C ARG A 145 -6.17 -8.80 10.17
N ILE A 146 -6.95 -8.11 11.02
CA ILE A 146 -7.21 -8.49 12.42
C ILE A 146 -8.39 -9.47 12.55
N ILE A 147 -9.39 -9.40 11.65
CA ILE A 147 -10.75 -9.91 11.94
C ILE A 147 -11.17 -11.07 11.03
N PHE A 148 -10.47 -11.34 9.94
CA PHE A 148 -10.88 -12.39 9.00
C PHE A 148 -9.73 -13.36 8.75
N ASP A 149 -9.89 -14.60 9.20
CA ASP A 149 -9.11 -15.75 8.74
C ASP A 149 -9.51 -16.02 7.28
N GLY A 150 -8.71 -15.53 6.37
CA GLY A 150 -8.90 -15.72 4.94
C GLY A 150 -7.68 -16.37 4.31
N VAL A 151 -7.81 -16.73 3.06
CA VAL A 151 -6.71 -17.18 2.21
C VAL A 151 -5.65 -16.08 2.16
N SER A 152 -4.36 -16.42 2.29
CA SER A 152 -3.28 -15.43 2.18
C SER A 152 -3.21 -14.84 0.77
N GLU A 153 -2.81 -13.56 0.65
CA GLU A 153 -2.58 -12.97 -0.67
C GLU A 153 -1.58 -13.78 -1.49
N ALA A 154 -0.57 -14.35 -0.84
CA ALA A 154 0.46 -15.16 -1.49
C ALA A 154 -0.11 -16.40 -2.19
N SER A 155 -1.12 -17.07 -1.59
CA SER A 155 -1.76 -18.22 -2.23
C SER A 155 -2.60 -17.84 -3.46
N LEU A 156 -3.25 -16.68 -3.42
CA LEU A 156 -3.98 -16.13 -4.57
C LEU A 156 -3.02 -15.67 -5.67
N ALA A 157 -1.90 -15.04 -5.30
CA ALA A 157 -0.84 -14.65 -6.22
C ALA A 157 -0.26 -15.87 -6.94
N ALA A 158 -0.01 -16.98 -6.23
CA ALA A 158 0.47 -18.22 -6.83
C ALA A 158 -0.49 -18.76 -7.91
N ARG A 159 -1.80 -18.76 -7.61
CA ARG A 159 -2.84 -19.17 -8.59
C ARG A 159 -2.85 -18.25 -9.80
N LEU A 160 -2.78 -16.93 -9.58
CA LEU A 160 -2.79 -15.94 -10.66
C LEU A 160 -1.53 -16.05 -11.52
N PHE A 161 -0.35 -16.19 -10.92
CA PHE A 161 0.91 -16.33 -11.66
C PHE A 161 0.97 -17.63 -12.45
N ALA A 162 0.42 -18.72 -11.91
CA ALA A 162 0.25 -19.97 -12.67
C ALA A 162 -0.67 -19.78 -13.88
N SER A 163 -1.76 -19.02 -13.77
CA SER A 163 -2.65 -18.70 -14.91
C SER A 163 -1.97 -17.83 -15.97
N PHE A 164 -0.95 -17.06 -15.61
CA PHE A 164 -0.09 -16.31 -16.54
C PHE A 164 0.97 -17.19 -17.23
N GLY A 165 1.05 -18.48 -16.88
CA GLY A 165 2.04 -19.41 -17.42
C GLY A 165 3.43 -19.27 -16.80
N ILE A 166 3.56 -18.62 -15.64
CA ILE A 166 4.84 -18.50 -14.95
C ILE A 166 5.16 -19.86 -14.27
N ALA A 167 6.32 -20.44 -14.60
CA ALA A 167 6.76 -21.70 -14.04
C ALA A 167 6.89 -21.61 -12.50
N LYS A 168 6.38 -22.62 -11.80
CA LYS A 168 6.34 -22.65 -10.32
C LYS A 168 7.73 -22.52 -9.69
N GLU A 169 8.74 -23.05 -10.34
CA GLU A 169 10.13 -23.03 -9.91
C GLU A 169 10.73 -21.63 -9.89
N ARG A 170 10.13 -20.71 -10.65
CA ARG A 170 10.51 -19.28 -10.67
C ARG A 170 9.83 -18.46 -9.58
N ILE A 171 8.77 -19.00 -8.93
CA ILE A 171 7.92 -18.27 -8.01
C ILE A 171 8.36 -18.56 -6.57
N ALA A 172 8.68 -17.52 -5.82
CA ALA A 172 8.85 -17.58 -4.38
C ALA A 172 7.76 -16.73 -3.70
N LEU A 173 7.20 -17.22 -2.60
CA LEU A 173 6.09 -16.61 -1.89
C LEU A 173 6.53 -16.27 -0.46
N GLU A 174 6.39 -15.02 -0.09
CA GLU A 174 6.52 -14.55 1.28
C GLU A 174 5.11 -14.20 1.79
N ASP A 175 4.61 -14.92 2.79
CA ASP A 175 3.24 -14.87 3.28
C ASP A 175 3.12 -14.54 4.79
N LYS A 176 4.24 -14.21 5.44
CA LYS A 176 4.30 -13.98 6.88
C LYS A 176 4.25 -12.52 7.28
N SER A 177 4.56 -11.62 6.35
CA SER A 177 4.63 -10.19 6.61
C SER A 177 3.24 -9.61 6.97
N ARG A 178 3.23 -8.71 7.95
CA ARG A 178 2.04 -7.99 8.44
C ARG A 178 2.04 -6.52 8.05
N ASP A 179 3.20 -6.01 7.66
CA ASP A 179 3.42 -4.63 7.24
C ASP A 179 4.59 -4.53 6.25
N THR A 180 4.83 -3.32 5.72
CA THR A 180 5.86 -3.11 4.69
C THR A 180 7.28 -3.31 5.21
N ASP A 181 7.56 -3.08 6.50
CA ASP A 181 8.86 -3.36 7.11
C ASP A 181 9.16 -4.87 7.09
N GLU A 182 8.20 -5.67 7.49
CA GLU A 182 8.31 -7.12 7.44
C GLU A 182 8.42 -7.63 6.00
N ASN A 183 7.72 -7.02 5.02
CA ASN A 183 7.91 -7.36 3.61
C ASN A 183 9.38 -7.22 3.20
N GLY A 184 10.02 -6.10 3.51
CA GLY A 184 11.44 -5.88 3.16
C GLY A 184 12.37 -6.90 3.79
N ARG A 185 12.25 -7.12 5.09
CA ARG A 185 13.10 -8.06 5.84
C ARG A 185 12.88 -9.52 5.43
N PHE A 186 11.63 -9.97 5.40
CA PHE A 186 11.33 -11.38 5.09
C PHE A 186 11.58 -11.72 3.62
N THR A 187 11.35 -10.76 2.71
CA THR A 187 11.74 -10.96 1.30
C THR A 187 13.25 -11.12 1.18
N LYS A 188 14.05 -10.27 1.84
CA LYS A 188 15.51 -10.40 1.85
C LYS A 188 15.96 -11.77 2.38
N GLU A 189 15.39 -12.19 3.52
CA GLU A 189 15.67 -13.52 4.11
C GLU A 189 15.30 -14.66 3.16
N LEU A 190 14.16 -14.56 2.47
CA LEU A 190 13.69 -15.57 1.53
C LEU A 190 14.57 -15.69 0.29
N VAL A 191 14.97 -14.55 -0.31
CA VAL A 191 15.68 -14.59 -1.60
C VAL A 191 17.19 -14.65 -1.47
N GLN A 192 17.74 -14.20 -0.32
CA GLN A 192 19.19 -14.13 -0.04
C GLN A 192 19.96 -13.52 -1.22
N PRO A 193 19.71 -12.22 -1.54
CA PRO A 193 20.26 -11.60 -2.75
C PRO A 193 21.78 -11.60 -2.71
N LYS A 194 22.41 -11.98 -3.82
CA LYS A 194 23.88 -11.97 -3.95
C LYS A 194 24.37 -10.57 -4.28
N MET A 195 25.62 -10.30 -3.96
CA MET A 195 26.26 -9.04 -4.31
C MET A 195 26.23 -8.82 -5.85
N GLY A 196 25.78 -7.63 -6.26
CA GLY A 196 25.64 -7.27 -7.67
C GLY A 196 24.34 -7.72 -8.35
N GLU A 197 23.50 -8.53 -7.68
CA GLU A 197 22.17 -8.84 -8.20
C GLU A 197 21.26 -7.61 -8.14
N ARG A 198 20.54 -7.36 -9.22
CA ARG A 198 19.56 -6.29 -9.34
C ARG A 198 18.16 -6.87 -9.20
N TRP A 199 17.35 -6.25 -8.33
CA TRP A 199 16.00 -6.69 -8.03
C TRP A 199 15.02 -5.56 -8.28
N LEU A 200 13.98 -5.81 -9.09
CA LEU A 200 12.90 -4.85 -9.29
C LEU A 200 11.87 -4.97 -8.17
N LEU A 201 11.40 -3.82 -7.69
CA LEU A 201 10.29 -3.73 -6.76
C LEU A 201 9.07 -3.15 -7.47
N VAL A 202 8.05 -3.97 -7.68
CA VAL A 202 6.79 -3.60 -8.32
C VAL A 202 5.75 -3.29 -7.25
N THR A 203 5.31 -2.05 -7.21
CA THR A 203 4.20 -1.60 -6.35
C THR A 203 3.57 -0.33 -6.92
N SER A 204 2.44 0.13 -6.33
CA SER A 204 1.79 1.37 -6.75
C SER A 204 2.73 2.56 -6.63
N ALA A 205 2.71 3.46 -7.61
CA ALA A 205 3.60 4.61 -7.69
C ALA A 205 3.56 5.48 -6.42
N HIS A 206 2.36 5.71 -5.87
CA HIS A 206 2.19 6.46 -4.62
C HIS A 206 2.77 5.77 -3.38
N HIS A 207 2.90 4.43 -3.41
CA HIS A 207 3.49 3.63 -2.33
C HIS A 207 5.01 3.47 -2.46
N MET A 208 5.56 3.68 -3.65
CA MET A 208 6.96 3.41 -3.98
C MET A 208 7.96 4.09 -3.03
N PRO A 209 7.80 5.37 -2.64
CA PRO A 209 8.76 6.02 -1.73
C PRO A 209 8.92 5.24 -0.41
N ARG A 210 7.81 4.88 0.23
CA ARG A 210 7.85 4.15 1.50
C ARG A 210 8.40 2.74 1.34
N ALA A 211 8.02 2.05 0.26
CA ALA A 211 8.49 0.69 0.00
C ALA A 211 10.00 0.66 -0.25
N VAL A 212 10.55 1.51 -1.12
CA VAL A 212 12.00 1.58 -1.39
C VAL A 212 12.78 1.93 -0.13
N GLY A 213 12.30 2.92 0.66
CA GLY A 213 12.97 3.29 1.92
C GLY A 213 13.09 2.12 2.89
N VAL A 214 12.04 1.33 3.04
CA VAL A 214 12.02 0.14 3.90
C VAL A 214 12.96 -0.95 3.40
N PHE A 215 12.94 -1.25 2.11
CA PHE A 215 13.84 -2.27 1.54
C PHE A 215 15.31 -1.87 1.68
N ARG A 216 15.65 -0.58 1.50
CA ARG A 216 16.99 -0.05 1.74
C ARG A 216 17.40 -0.18 3.20
N ALA A 217 16.52 0.21 4.14
CA ALA A 217 16.79 0.09 5.58
C ALA A 217 16.97 -1.38 6.02
N ALA A 218 16.27 -2.33 5.38
CA ALA A 218 16.48 -3.76 5.56
C ALA A 218 17.82 -4.25 4.95
N GLY A 219 18.59 -3.37 4.29
CA GLY A 219 19.83 -3.73 3.59
C GLY A 219 19.58 -4.56 2.34
N PHE A 220 18.47 -4.34 1.68
CA PHE A 220 18.11 -4.94 0.39
C PHE A 220 17.81 -3.82 -0.62
N PRO A 221 18.83 -3.20 -1.23
CA PRO A 221 18.62 -2.18 -2.24
C PRO A 221 17.89 -2.77 -3.45
N VAL A 222 16.77 -2.14 -3.81
CA VAL A 222 15.92 -2.52 -4.93
C VAL A 222 15.81 -1.39 -5.94
N GLU A 223 15.51 -1.72 -7.19
CA GLU A 223 15.17 -0.76 -8.22
C GLU A 223 13.67 -0.58 -8.30
N ALA A 224 13.20 0.65 -8.29
CA ALA A 224 11.78 0.96 -8.36
C ALA A 224 11.19 0.63 -9.74
N PHE A 225 10.06 -0.07 -9.75
CA PHE A 225 9.21 -0.27 -10.92
C PHE A 225 7.79 0.18 -10.56
N PRO A 226 7.53 1.51 -10.58
CA PRO A 226 6.23 2.05 -10.20
C PRO A 226 5.17 1.72 -11.25
N VAL A 227 4.01 1.28 -10.76
CA VAL A 227 2.79 1.01 -11.55
C VAL A 227 1.58 1.61 -10.83
N ASP A 228 0.39 1.40 -11.35
CA ASP A 228 -0.84 1.82 -10.67
C ASP A 228 -0.82 3.33 -10.34
N TYR A 229 -0.52 4.13 -11.35
CA TYR A 229 -0.60 5.58 -11.26
C TYR A 229 -2.05 6.03 -11.16
N ARG A 230 -2.34 6.93 -10.26
CA ARG A 230 -3.67 7.47 -10.02
C ARG A 230 -3.89 8.79 -10.74
N THR A 231 -2.82 9.45 -11.18
CA THR A 231 -2.84 10.72 -11.90
C THR A 231 -2.14 10.60 -13.26
N ARG A 232 -2.51 11.48 -14.18
CA ARG A 232 -1.82 11.66 -15.47
C ARG A 232 -0.67 12.66 -15.38
N GLY A 233 -0.27 13.03 -14.15
CA GLY A 233 0.71 14.07 -13.89
C GLY A 233 0.05 15.42 -13.58
N ALA A 234 0.81 16.51 -13.71
CA ALA A 234 0.43 17.86 -13.28
C ALA A 234 -0.90 18.37 -13.88
N ILE A 235 -1.33 17.86 -15.03
CA ILE A 235 -2.61 18.24 -15.66
C ILE A 235 -3.82 17.93 -14.77
N ASP A 236 -3.72 16.91 -13.92
CA ASP A 236 -4.80 16.52 -13.01
C ASP A 236 -4.94 17.45 -11.79
N LEU A 237 -4.01 18.38 -11.57
CA LEU A 237 -4.15 19.44 -10.56
C LEU A 237 -5.31 20.39 -10.84
N LEU A 238 -5.77 20.43 -12.09
CA LEU A 238 -6.91 21.26 -12.51
C LEU A 238 -8.21 20.46 -12.67
N ARG A 239 -8.17 19.14 -12.42
CA ARG A 239 -9.32 18.25 -12.65
C ARG A 239 -10.07 17.93 -11.36
N PRO A 240 -11.27 18.48 -11.14
CA PRO A 240 -12.13 18.07 -10.04
C PRO A 240 -12.63 16.64 -10.24
N PHE A 241 -13.07 16.01 -9.16
CA PHE A 241 -13.67 14.68 -9.21
C PHE A 241 -15.14 14.72 -9.56
N ALA A 242 -15.61 13.78 -10.37
CA ALA A 242 -17.01 13.65 -10.73
C ALA A 242 -17.89 13.18 -9.56
N THR A 243 -17.32 12.34 -8.68
CA THR A 243 -18.01 11.86 -7.48
C THR A 243 -17.22 12.22 -6.22
N LEU A 244 -17.95 12.50 -5.14
CA LEU A 244 -17.36 12.74 -3.82
C LEU A 244 -16.48 11.56 -3.37
N GLY A 245 -16.97 10.34 -3.62
CA GLY A 245 -16.29 9.11 -3.19
C GLY A 245 -14.93 8.92 -3.83
N ASP A 246 -14.77 9.25 -5.12
CA ASP A 246 -13.49 9.10 -5.82
C ASP A 246 -12.42 10.06 -5.28
N GLY A 247 -12.82 11.31 -5.02
CA GLY A 247 -11.89 12.28 -4.46
C GLY A 247 -11.51 11.96 -3.01
N LEU A 248 -12.47 11.57 -2.18
CA LEU A 248 -12.18 11.14 -0.80
C LEU A 248 -11.24 9.93 -0.78
N ARG A 249 -11.48 8.92 -1.62
CA ARG A 249 -10.59 7.75 -1.73
C ARG A 249 -9.17 8.14 -2.14
N ARG A 250 -9.03 9.05 -3.11
CA ARG A 250 -7.73 9.59 -3.52
C ARG A 250 -7.03 10.32 -2.40
N THR A 251 -7.76 11.18 -1.70
CA THR A 251 -7.26 11.95 -0.55
C THR A 251 -6.82 11.02 0.58
N ASP A 252 -7.63 10.04 0.95
CA ASP A 252 -7.32 9.06 2.00
C ASP A 252 -6.09 8.21 1.65
N THR A 253 -5.99 7.76 0.39
CA THR A 253 -4.83 6.99 -0.10
C THR A 253 -3.55 7.80 0.03
N ALA A 254 -3.55 9.04 -0.44
CA ALA A 254 -2.37 9.90 -0.36
C ALA A 254 -1.98 10.22 1.09
N MET A 255 -2.94 10.59 1.93
CA MET A 255 -2.68 10.92 3.34
C MET A 255 -2.17 9.72 4.13
N ARG A 256 -2.67 8.52 3.86
CA ARG A 256 -2.16 7.29 4.47
C ARG A 256 -0.69 7.05 4.13
N GLU A 257 -0.26 7.32 2.91
CA GLU A 257 1.15 7.18 2.54
C GLU A 257 2.03 8.28 3.17
N TRP A 258 1.59 9.54 3.20
CA TRP A 258 2.31 10.61 3.88
C TRP A 258 2.46 10.36 5.38
N VAL A 259 1.40 9.96 6.05
CA VAL A 259 1.42 9.57 7.47
C VAL A 259 2.31 8.33 7.66
N GLY A 260 2.22 7.36 6.75
CA GLY A 260 3.08 6.18 6.76
C GLY A 260 4.56 6.54 6.67
N LEU A 261 4.96 7.40 5.74
CA LEU A 261 6.34 7.89 5.59
C LEU A 261 6.84 8.55 6.90
N LEU A 262 6.02 9.45 7.49
CA LEU A 262 6.36 10.10 8.74
C LEU A 262 6.55 9.11 9.89
N ILE A 263 5.59 8.22 10.09
CA ILE A 263 5.64 7.20 11.16
C ILE A 263 6.84 6.30 10.99
N TYR A 264 7.10 5.76 9.78
CA TYR A 264 8.20 4.86 9.52
C TYR A 264 9.55 5.51 9.76
N ARG A 265 9.68 6.83 9.44
CA ARG A 265 10.88 7.59 9.78
C ARG A 265 11.04 7.78 11.29
N MET A 266 9.94 8.09 12.01
CA MET A 266 9.96 8.30 13.45
C MET A 266 10.31 7.04 14.24
N VAL A 267 9.85 5.86 13.77
CA VAL A 267 10.13 4.58 14.44
C VAL A 267 11.41 3.89 13.93
N GLY A 268 12.19 4.56 13.07
CA GLY A 268 13.47 4.04 12.58
C GLY A 268 13.37 2.89 11.56
N ARG A 269 12.24 2.79 10.84
CA ARG A 269 12.04 1.79 9.78
C ARG A 269 12.49 2.28 8.40
N THR A 270 12.83 3.54 8.28
CA THR A 270 13.46 4.17 7.11
C THR A 270 14.47 5.21 7.59
N ASP A 271 15.55 5.39 6.83
CA ASP A 271 16.57 6.39 7.14
C ASP A 271 16.23 7.78 6.55
N GLU A 272 15.30 7.82 5.59
CA GLU A 272 14.85 9.03 4.91
C GLU A 272 13.36 9.26 5.12
N LEU A 273 12.94 10.53 5.29
CA LEU A 273 11.52 10.88 5.37
C LEU A 273 10.81 10.69 4.04
N PHE A 274 11.47 11.04 2.94
CA PHE A 274 10.92 10.94 1.59
C PHE A 274 11.97 10.33 0.65
N PRO A 275 12.14 8.99 0.69
CA PRO A 275 13.12 8.27 -0.10
C PRO A 275 13.06 8.61 -1.59
N ALA A 276 14.24 8.68 -2.21
CA ALA A 276 14.45 9.02 -3.61
C ALA A 276 15.06 7.84 -4.38
N PRO A 277 15.09 7.89 -5.74
CA PRO A 277 15.74 6.91 -6.60
C PRO A 277 17.19 6.57 -6.23
#